data_c0983f164a8a54234a93e9d875dbfb5e
#
_entry.id   c0983f164a8a54234a93e9d875dbfb5e
#
_cell.length_a   1.000
_cell.length_b   1.000
_cell.length_c   1.000
_cell.angle_alpha   90.00
_cell.angle_beta   90.00
_cell.angle_gamma   90.00
#
_symmetry.space_group_name_H-M   'P 1'
#
loop_
_entity.id
_entity.type
_entity.pdbx_description
1 polymer ?
#
loop_
_entity_poly.entity_id
_entity_poly.type
_entity_poly.pdbx_seq_one_letter_code
_entity_poly.pdbx_strand_id
1 'polypeptide(L)'
;MQLFAPKTVISAHCDLPCGIYDPAQARLEAESVKACMEKYAASDDVTFKARALGIKEERSSLVKHHLWVLWTDYFKPPHFEAYPNLHQLFNDATKLAGAAGTKGTVDPTVADQLLAKIDEIAEIFWATKKA
;
A
#
# COMPACT_ATOMS: atom_id res chain seq x y z
N MET A 1 -24.22 -32.14 9.77
CA MET A 1 -23.55 -32.17 11.09
C MET A 1 -22.06 -31.85 10.89
N GLN A 2 -21.58 -30.81 11.53
CA GLN A 2 -20.16 -30.49 11.49
C GLN A 2 -19.43 -31.18 12.64
N LEU A 3 -18.85 -32.33 12.34
CA LEU A 3 -18.09 -33.09 13.33
C LEU A 3 -16.74 -32.44 13.68
N PHE A 4 -16.23 -31.60 12.80
CA PHE A 4 -14.90 -31.01 12.91
C PHE A 4 -14.95 -29.50 12.70
N ALA A 5 -15.92 -28.82 13.31
CA ALA A 5 -15.93 -27.35 13.30
C ALA A 5 -14.68 -26.84 14.03
N PRO A 6 -13.87 -25.99 13.41
CA PRO A 6 -12.70 -25.45 14.07
C PRO A 6 -13.10 -24.59 15.26
N LYS A 7 -12.40 -24.78 16.38
CA LYS A 7 -12.63 -23.97 17.59
C LYS A 7 -12.18 -22.52 17.39
N THR A 8 -11.27 -22.31 16.45
CA THR A 8 -10.77 -20.99 16.10
C THR A 8 -10.94 -20.80 14.60
N VAL A 9 -11.73 -19.82 14.22
CA VAL A 9 -11.85 -19.43 12.82
C VAL A 9 -10.80 -18.36 12.56
N ILE A 10 -9.80 -18.70 11.79
CA ILE A 10 -8.82 -17.74 11.30
C ILE A 10 -9.35 -17.20 9.99
N SER A 11 -9.66 -15.92 9.96
CA SER A 11 -10.00 -15.23 8.72
C SER A 11 -8.72 -15.07 7.93
N ALA A 12 -8.36 -16.09 7.19
CA ALA A 12 -7.12 -16.12 6.46
C ALA A 12 -7.30 -15.46 5.10
N HIS A 13 -6.41 -14.56 4.77
CA HIS A 13 -6.05 -14.40 3.38
C HIS A 13 -5.01 -15.47 3.04
N CYS A 14 -4.67 -15.58 1.74
CA CYS A 14 -3.80 -16.66 1.26
C CYS A 14 -2.37 -16.58 1.78
N ASP A 15 -1.95 -15.48 2.38
CA ASP A 15 -0.61 -15.31 2.91
C ASP A 15 -0.60 -15.36 4.43
N LEU A 16 0.25 -16.17 4.98
CA LEU A 16 0.55 -16.18 6.40
C LEU A 16 1.64 -15.16 6.70
N PRO A 17 1.61 -14.53 7.87
CA PRO A 17 0.74 -14.76 9.02
C PRO A 17 -0.59 -13.99 8.94
N CYS A 18 -1.69 -14.70 9.12
CA CYS A 18 -3.02 -14.12 9.17
C CYS A 18 -3.22 -13.29 10.45
N GLY A 19 -3.90 -12.15 10.32
CA GLY A 19 -4.18 -11.28 11.45
C GLY A 19 -3.03 -10.36 11.84
N ILE A 20 -1.88 -10.45 11.17
CA ILE A 20 -0.76 -9.54 11.38
C ILE A 20 -0.70 -8.59 10.20
N TYR A 21 -1.13 -7.35 10.42
CA TYR A 21 -1.18 -6.31 9.40
C TYR A 21 -0.63 -5.01 9.94
N ASP A 22 0.03 -4.25 9.08
CA ASP A 22 0.55 -2.93 9.43
C ASP A 22 0.64 -2.08 8.16
N PRO A 23 0.03 -0.88 8.15
CA PRO A 23 0.16 0.03 6.99
C PRO A 23 1.59 0.50 6.76
N ALA A 24 2.50 0.31 7.71
CA ALA A 24 3.90 0.68 7.57
C ALA A 24 4.59 0.01 6.39
N GLN A 25 4.19 -1.19 6.01
CA GLN A 25 4.77 -1.88 4.84
C GLN A 25 4.56 -1.09 3.56
N ALA A 26 3.32 -0.64 3.31
CA ALA A 26 3.02 0.20 2.15
C ALA A 26 3.77 1.54 2.23
N ARG A 27 3.85 2.13 3.41
CA ARG A 27 4.49 3.42 3.62
C ARG A 27 5.99 3.36 3.34
N LEU A 28 6.68 2.34 3.84
CA LEU A 28 8.11 2.15 3.61
C LEU A 28 8.43 2.01 2.12
N GLU A 29 7.62 1.26 1.39
CA GLU A 29 7.80 1.12 -0.06
C GLU A 29 7.54 2.43 -0.80
N ALA A 30 6.54 3.20 -0.39
CA ALA A 30 6.25 4.51 -0.99
C ALA A 30 7.37 5.52 -0.70
N GLU A 31 7.96 5.51 0.48
CA GLU A 31 9.14 6.31 0.81
C GLU A 31 10.34 5.91 -0.06
N SER A 32 10.51 4.62 -0.31
CA SER A 32 11.56 4.12 -1.20
C SER A 32 11.34 4.58 -2.65
N VAL A 33 10.10 4.61 -3.11
CA VAL A 33 9.74 5.17 -4.43
C VAL A 33 10.18 6.64 -4.52
N LYS A 34 9.84 7.43 -3.52
CA LYS A 34 10.23 8.85 -3.49
C LYS A 34 11.74 9.02 -3.50
N ALA A 35 12.44 8.26 -2.66
CA ALA A 35 13.91 8.29 -2.60
C ALA A 35 14.56 7.95 -3.94
N CYS A 36 14.02 6.97 -4.67
CA CYS A 36 14.50 6.62 -6.02
C CYS A 36 14.29 7.75 -7.02
N MET A 37 13.16 8.45 -6.95
CA MET A 37 12.88 9.61 -7.81
C MET A 37 13.86 10.74 -7.55
N GLU A 38 14.13 11.03 -6.28
CA GLU A 38 15.09 12.07 -5.89
C GLU A 38 16.52 11.72 -6.32
N LYS A 39 16.92 10.46 -6.16
CA LYS A 39 18.22 9.97 -6.60
C LYS A 39 18.35 10.01 -8.13
N TYR A 40 17.29 9.68 -8.83
CA TYR A 40 17.22 9.79 -10.30
C TYR A 40 17.50 11.24 -10.73
N ALA A 41 16.81 12.19 -10.11
CA ALA A 41 16.97 13.60 -10.46
C ALA A 41 18.36 14.17 -10.13
N ALA A 42 19.01 13.64 -9.10
CA ALA A 42 20.30 14.12 -8.60
C ALA A 42 21.51 13.58 -9.38
N SER A 43 21.31 12.64 -10.31
CA SER A 43 22.41 11.98 -11.03
C SER A 43 22.37 12.28 -12.52
N ASP A 44 23.56 12.43 -13.12
CA ASP A 44 23.73 12.51 -14.58
C ASP A 44 24.23 11.17 -15.16
N ASP A 45 24.50 10.17 -14.31
CA ASP A 45 24.95 8.86 -14.75
C ASP A 45 23.77 8.06 -15.29
N VAL A 46 23.81 7.77 -16.59
CA VAL A 46 22.75 7.02 -17.31
C VAL A 46 22.49 5.67 -16.69
N THR A 47 23.54 4.93 -16.31
CA THR A 47 23.42 3.60 -15.72
C THR A 47 22.76 3.64 -14.35
N PHE A 48 23.16 4.59 -13.52
CA PHE A 48 22.55 4.81 -12.21
C PHE A 48 21.08 5.23 -12.33
N LYS A 49 20.80 6.15 -13.24
CA LYS A 49 19.41 6.61 -13.49
C LYS A 49 18.52 5.45 -13.93
N ALA A 50 18.99 4.61 -14.84
CA ALA A 50 18.24 3.44 -15.30
C ALA A 50 17.96 2.47 -14.14
N ARG A 51 18.94 2.23 -13.27
CA ARG A 51 18.78 1.40 -12.08
C ARG A 51 17.78 2.00 -11.09
N ALA A 52 17.90 3.29 -10.81
CA ALA A 52 16.97 3.99 -9.92
C ALA A 52 15.53 3.91 -10.44
N LEU A 53 15.35 4.06 -11.75
CA LEU A 53 14.05 3.94 -12.41
C LEU A 53 13.46 2.52 -12.25
N GLY A 54 14.27 1.49 -12.48
CA GLY A 54 13.84 0.10 -12.33
C GLY A 54 13.41 -0.23 -10.90
N ILE A 55 14.19 0.21 -9.91
CA ILE A 55 13.89 0.02 -8.50
C ILE A 55 12.59 0.77 -8.13
N LYS A 56 12.43 2.00 -8.61
CA LYS A 56 11.20 2.79 -8.39
C LYS A 56 9.96 2.04 -8.89
N GLU A 57 10.03 1.46 -10.08
CA GLU A 57 8.92 0.67 -10.64
C GLU A 57 8.59 -0.55 -9.76
N GLU A 58 9.62 -1.28 -9.33
CA GLU A 58 9.46 -2.44 -8.47
C GLU A 58 8.84 -2.07 -7.12
N ARG A 59 9.32 -0.99 -6.49
CA ARG A 59 8.79 -0.53 -5.21
C ARG A 59 7.35 -0.03 -5.35
N SER A 60 7.00 0.61 -6.45
CA SER A 60 5.61 0.99 -6.73
C SER A 60 4.69 -0.22 -6.79
N SER A 61 5.14 -1.32 -7.39
CA SER A 61 4.38 -2.58 -7.41
C SER A 61 4.20 -3.15 -6.00
N LEU A 62 5.21 -3.04 -5.14
CA LEU A 62 5.13 -3.49 -3.75
C LEU A 62 4.14 -2.62 -2.94
N VAL A 63 4.11 -1.32 -3.17
CA VAL A 63 3.08 -0.45 -2.56
C VAL A 63 1.68 -0.98 -2.90
N LYS A 64 1.43 -1.26 -4.18
CA LYS A 64 0.13 -1.81 -4.62
C LYS A 64 -0.20 -3.10 -3.89
N HIS A 65 0.77 -4.01 -3.82
CA HIS A 65 0.59 -5.30 -3.14
C HIS A 65 0.17 -5.11 -1.68
N HIS A 66 0.87 -4.28 -0.93
CA HIS A 66 0.56 -4.04 0.48
C HIS A 66 -0.76 -3.31 0.68
N LEU A 67 -1.14 -2.42 -0.23
CA LEU A 67 -2.46 -1.78 -0.22
C LEU A 67 -3.57 -2.79 -0.47
N TRP A 68 -3.40 -3.69 -1.44
CA TRP A 68 -4.39 -4.73 -1.73
C TRP A 68 -4.62 -5.64 -0.54
N VAL A 69 -3.56 -6.05 0.15
CA VAL A 69 -3.67 -6.89 1.35
C VAL A 69 -4.51 -6.22 2.43
N LEU A 70 -4.29 -4.94 2.69
CA LEU A 70 -5.10 -4.19 3.65
C LEU A 70 -6.56 -4.08 3.19
N TRP A 71 -6.76 -3.74 1.93
CA TRP A 71 -8.07 -3.48 1.36
C TRP A 71 -8.96 -4.72 1.32
N THR A 72 -8.40 -5.84 0.89
CA THR A 72 -9.19 -7.06 0.65
C THR A 72 -9.19 -8.01 1.84
N ASP A 73 -8.14 -8.01 2.65
CA ASP A 73 -7.95 -9.03 3.69
C ASP A 73 -8.12 -8.48 5.12
N TYR A 74 -7.66 -7.27 5.37
CA TYR A 74 -7.82 -6.67 6.69
C TYR A 74 -9.18 -6.02 6.90
N PHE A 75 -9.54 -5.07 6.03
CA PHE A 75 -10.80 -4.32 6.19
C PHE A 75 -12.00 -5.19 5.86
N LYS A 76 -13.03 -5.11 6.70
CA LYS A 76 -14.25 -5.91 6.66
C LYS A 76 -15.47 -5.00 6.48
N PRO A 77 -16.65 -5.56 6.12
CA PRO A 77 -17.85 -4.76 5.90
C PRO A 77 -18.16 -3.72 6.98
N PRO A 78 -18.04 -4.00 8.31
CA PRO A 78 -18.29 -2.98 9.31
C PRO A 78 -17.36 -1.76 9.20
N HIS A 79 -16.12 -1.95 8.75
CA HIS A 79 -15.18 -0.85 8.54
C HIS A 79 -15.62 0.04 7.37
N PHE A 80 -16.09 -0.58 6.28
CA PHE A 80 -16.59 0.18 5.12
C PHE A 80 -17.89 0.91 5.43
N GLU A 81 -18.71 0.40 6.34
CA GLU A 81 -19.90 1.10 6.82
C GLU A 81 -19.52 2.30 7.68
N ALA A 82 -18.55 2.14 8.57
CA ALA A 82 -18.08 3.21 9.45
C ALA A 82 -17.30 4.30 8.69
N TYR A 83 -16.61 3.92 7.63
CA TYR A 83 -15.80 4.82 6.79
C TYR A 83 -16.24 4.70 5.33
N PRO A 84 -17.33 5.37 4.93
CA PRO A 84 -17.93 5.19 3.59
C PRO A 84 -16.98 5.49 2.42
N ASN A 85 -15.94 6.30 2.63
CA ASN A 85 -14.98 6.67 1.61
C ASN A 85 -13.81 5.70 1.50
N LEU A 86 -13.77 4.64 2.32
CA LEU A 86 -12.59 3.78 2.42
C LEU A 86 -12.29 3.04 1.11
N HIS A 87 -13.30 2.53 0.42
CA HIS A 87 -13.11 1.90 -0.89
C HIS A 87 -12.49 2.87 -1.90
N GLN A 88 -13.00 4.10 -1.97
CA GLN A 88 -12.49 5.12 -2.88
C GLN A 88 -11.06 5.51 -2.52
N LEU A 89 -10.77 5.63 -1.23
CA LEU A 89 -9.43 5.95 -0.74
C LEU A 89 -8.40 4.89 -1.19
N PHE A 90 -8.73 3.61 -1.07
CA PHE A 90 -7.87 2.52 -1.57
C PHE A 90 -7.74 2.54 -3.08
N ASN A 91 -8.82 2.80 -3.80
CA ASN A 91 -8.78 2.91 -5.25
C ASN A 91 -7.84 4.03 -5.68
N ASP A 92 -7.98 5.20 -5.08
CA ASP A 92 -7.13 6.36 -5.37
C ASP A 92 -5.65 6.07 -5.04
N ALA A 93 -5.37 5.51 -3.87
CA ALA A 93 -4.01 5.18 -3.46
C ALA A 93 -3.37 4.14 -4.39
N THR A 94 -4.12 3.11 -4.76
CA THR A 94 -3.64 2.06 -5.67
C THR A 94 -3.32 2.63 -7.05
N LYS A 95 -4.15 3.52 -7.57
CA LYS A 95 -3.90 4.20 -8.84
C LYS A 95 -2.67 5.08 -8.77
N LEU A 96 -2.46 5.80 -7.66
CA LEU A 96 -1.25 6.60 -7.46
C LEU A 96 0.03 5.76 -7.42
N ALA A 97 -0.05 4.51 -7.01
CA ALA A 97 1.08 3.58 -7.04
C ALA A 97 1.22 2.86 -8.39
N GLY A 98 0.36 3.15 -9.36
CA GLY A 98 0.34 2.49 -10.66
C GLY A 98 0.77 3.40 -11.81
N ALA A 99 0.34 3.03 -13.03
CA ALA A 99 0.68 3.72 -14.26
C ALA A 99 0.18 5.17 -14.31
N ALA A 100 -0.92 5.46 -13.62
CA ALA A 100 -1.45 6.83 -13.51
C ALA A 100 -0.75 7.66 -12.42
N GLY A 101 0.21 7.10 -11.74
CA GLY A 101 0.93 7.75 -10.65
C GLY A 101 2.44 7.48 -10.70
N THR A 102 2.97 6.86 -9.65
CA THR A 102 4.43 6.71 -9.48
C THR A 102 5.13 5.86 -10.54
N LYS A 103 4.42 4.95 -11.20
CA LYS A 103 5.00 4.20 -12.32
C LYS A 103 5.14 5.04 -13.58
N GLY A 104 4.29 6.03 -13.75
CA GLY A 104 4.29 6.87 -14.95
C GLY A 104 5.21 8.07 -14.90
N THR A 105 5.91 8.31 -13.79
CA THR A 105 6.67 9.55 -13.57
C THR A 105 7.86 9.35 -12.65
N VAL A 106 8.76 10.34 -12.66
CA VAL A 106 9.85 10.47 -11.68
C VAL A 106 9.68 11.73 -10.82
N ASP A 107 8.49 12.32 -10.83
CA ASP A 107 8.17 13.51 -10.04
C ASP A 107 7.89 13.14 -8.58
N PRO A 108 8.74 13.55 -7.61
CA PRO A 108 8.55 13.21 -6.20
C PRO A 108 7.23 13.70 -5.60
N THR A 109 6.60 14.73 -6.20
CA THR A 109 5.32 15.24 -5.69
C THR A 109 4.20 14.21 -5.82
N VAL A 110 4.28 13.35 -6.83
CA VAL A 110 3.32 12.24 -7.00
C VAL A 110 3.50 11.20 -5.89
N ALA A 111 4.75 10.92 -5.51
CA ALA A 111 5.03 10.05 -4.35
C ALA A 111 4.52 10.67 -3.04
N ASP A 112 4.60 11.99 -2.89
CA ASP A 112 4.04 12.68 -1.73
C ASP A 112 2.51 12.53 -1.67
N GLN A 113 1.83 12.61 -2.82
CA GLN A 113 0.38 12.36 -2.89
C GLN A 113 0.04 10.93 -2.46
N LEU A 114 0.83 9.96 -2.91
CA LEU A 114 0.67 8.56 -2.51
C LEU A 114 0.87 8.39 -1.00
N LEU A 115 1.94 8.97 -0.45
CA LEU A 115 2.21 8.93 0.99
C LEU A 115 1.05 9.53 1.80
N ALA A 116 0.49 10.65 1.35
CA ALA A 116 -0.66 11.27 2.00
C ALA A 116 -1.87 10.32 2.04
N LYS A 117 -2.15 9.60 0.95
CA LYS A 117 -3.24 8.62 0.91
C LYS A 117 -2.96 7.43 1.84
N ILE A 118 -1.74 6.96 1.89
CA ILE A 118 -1.34 5.88 2.79
C ILE A 118 -1.50 6.33 4.25
N ASP A 119 -1.15 7.57 4.58
CA ASP A 119 -1.32 8.12 5.92
C ASP A 119 -2.80 8.20 6.32
N GLU A 120 -3.69 8.58 5.41
CA GLU A 120 -5.15 8.54 5.65
C GLU A 120 -5.62 7.10 5.93
N ILE A 121 -5.16 6.13 5.16
CA ILE A 121 -5.48 4.71 5.39
C ILE A 121 -4.97 4.25 6.74
N ALA A 122 -3.75 4.65 7.11
CA ALA A 122 -3.14 4.30 8.39
C ALA A 122 -3.94 4.85 9.58
N GLU A 123 -4.43 6.08 9.49
CA GLU A 123 -5.28 6.67 10.53
C GLU A 123 -6.55 5.83 10.74
N ILE A 124 -7.21 5.45 9.67
CA ILE A 124 -8.41 4.61 9.73
C ILE A 124 -8.06 3.22 10.29
N PHE A 125 -6.97 2.63 9.81
CA PHE A 125 -6.50 1.33 10.29
C PHE A 125 -6.32 1.33 11.82
N TRP A 126 -5.57 2.29 12.34
CA TRP A 126 -5.32 2.37 13.77
C TRP A 126 -6.57 2.72 14.58
N ALA A 127 -7.50 3.49 14.01
CA ALA A 127 -8.79 3.74 14.63
C ALA A 127 -9.60 2.44 14.78
N THR A 128 -9.58 1.56 13.79
CA THR A 128 -10.28 0.26 13.86
C THR A 128 -9.65 -0.68 14.89
N LYS A 129 -8.33 -0.57 15.14
CA LYS A 129 -7.64 -1.38 16.15
C LYS A 129 -7.99 -0.98 17.58
N LYS A 130 -8.42 0.25 17.80
CA LYS A 130 -8.81 0.75 19.13
C LYS A 130 -10.27 0.47 19.47
N ALA A 131 -11.05 0.12 18.49
CA ALA A 131 -12.49 -0.12 18.65
C ALA A 131 -12.80 -1.51 19.21
#